data_776613f57bf13e13222e1f616d5fca14
#
_entry.id   776613f57bf13e13222e1f616d5fca14
#
_cell.length_a   1.000
_cell.length_b   1.000
_cell.length_c   1.000
_cell.angle_alpha   90.00
_cell.angle_beta   90.00
_cell.angle_gamma   90.00
#
_symmetry.space_group_name_H-M   'P 1'
#
loop_
_entity.id
_entity.type
_entity.pdbx_description
1 polymer ?
#
loop_
_entity_poly.entity_id
_entity_poly.type
_entity_poly.pdbx_seq_one_letter_code
_entity_poly.pdbx_strand_id
1 'polypeptide(L)' 'MNHPGGIGPTITATFGDGPLEGTSVEAEVLEGRPPKTLDVPAEDGSTCRYCLAEWVQTGHSAAYTFLYGV' A
#
# COMPACT_ATOMS: atom_id res chain seq x y z
N MET A 1 -10.90 -13.51 20.18
CA MET A 1 -10.32 -13.07 20.13
C MET A 1 -9.85 -12.61 19.74
N ASN A 2 -9.74 -12.14 19.68
CA ASN A 2 -9.16 -11.51 19.49
C ASN A 2 -8.57 -11.15 18.89
N HIS A 3 -8.44 -10.40 18.65
CA HIS A 3 -7.70 -9.99 18.14
C HIS A 3 -6.85 -9.24 18.36
N PRO A 4 -6.22 -9.20 18.25
CA PRO A 4 -5.34 -8.50 18.59
C PRO A 4 -5.07 -7.52 17.96
N GLY A 5 -5.29 -7.17 18.09
CA GLY A 5 -5.15 -6.25 17.74
C GLY A 5 -4.48 -5.27 17.46
N GLY A 6 -4.48 -4.51 17.47
CA GLY A 6 -3.65 -3.47 17.24
C GLY A 6 -3.69 -2.93 15.90
N ILE A 7 -4.21 -3.63 15.03
CA ILE A 7 -4.27 -3.12 13.68
C ILE A 7 -5.57 -2.37 13.49
N GLY A 8 -5.46 -1.13 13.11
CA GLY A 8 -6.62 -0.34 12.79
C GLY A 8 -7.17 -0.71 11.43
N PRO A 9 -8.01 0.12 10.87
CA PRO A 9 -8.57 -0.15 9.55
C PRO A 9 -7.48 -0.23 8.50
N THR A 10 -7.69 -1.07 7.52
CA THR A 10 -6.74 -1.23 6.43
C THR A 10 -7.42 -0.92 5.10
N ILE A 11 -6.61 -0.70 4.09
CA ILE A 11 -7.07 -0.43 2.74
C ILE A 11 -6.21 -1.28 1.79
N THR A 12 -6.80 -1.72 0.70
CA THR A 12 -6.05 -2.49 -0.28
C THR A 12 -5.27 -1.52 -1.17
N ALA A 13 -3.95 -1.63 -1.13
CA ALA A 13 -3.08 -0.83 -1.99
C ALA A 13 -2.77 -1.64 -3.23
N THR A 14 -3.12 -1.12 -4.39
CA THR A 14 -2.85 -1.78 -5.67
C THR A 14 -1.73 -1.05 -6.38
N PHE A 15 -0.86 -1.80 -7.03
CA PHE A 15 0.29 -1.23 -7.74
C PHE A 15 0.02 -1.26 -9.23
N GLY A 16 -0.02 -0.08 -9.84
CA GLY A 16 -0.38 0.04 -11.25
C GLY A 16 0.79 -0.06 -12.20
N ASP A 17 2.02 0.00 -11.68
CA ASP A 17 3.21 -0.08 -12.52
C ASP A 17 4.40 -0.54 -11.68
N GLY A 18 5.57 -0.57 -12.30
CA GLY A 18 6.79 -0.96 -11.62
C GLY A 18 6.90 -2.45 -11.41
N PRO A 19 7.87 -2.87 -10.57
CA PRO A 19 8.13 -4.31 -10.38
C PRO A 19 6.96 -5.09 -9.79
N LEU A 20 6.06 -4.42 -9.09
CA LEU A 20 4.94 -5.09 -8.43
C LEU A 20 3.61 -4.86 -9.14
N GLU A 21 3.68 -4.44 -10.39
CA GLU A 21 2.48 -4.18 -11.17
C GLU A 21 1.51 -5.35 -11.11
N GLY A 22 0.25 -5.06 -10.88
CA GLY A 22 -0.78 -6.09 -10.83
C GLY A 22 -0.95 -6.77 -9.50
N THR A 23 -0.12 -6.42 -8.52
CA THR A 23 -0.24 -6.98 -7.18
C THR A 23 -0.85 -5.97 -6.23
N SER A 24 -1.20 -6.44 -5.03
CA SER A 24 -1.76 -5.57 -4.01
C SER A 24 -1.33 -6.04 -2.64
N VAL A 25 -1.36 -5.11 -1.69
CA VAL A 25 -1.08 -5.42 -0.29
C VAL A 25 -2.08 -4.66 0.57
N GLU A 26 -2.21 -5.10 1.83
CA GLU A 26 -3.02 -4.36 2.78
C GLU A 26 -2.16 -3.29 3.43
N ALA A 27 -2.64 -2.07 3.44
CA ALA A 27 -1.95 -0.95 4.04
C ALA A 27 -2.77 -0.40 5.19
N GLU A 28 -2.10 -0.01 6.25
CA GLU A 28 -2.77 0.54 7.43
C GLU A 28 -3.23 1.97 7.17
N VAL A 29 -4.47 2.25 7.53
CA VAL A 29 -5.01 3.59 7.39
C VAL A 29 -4.74 4.35 8.69
N LEU A 30 -4.04 5.48 8.58
CA LEU A 30 -3.72 6.31 9.72
C LEU A 30 -4.44 7.63 9.58
N GLU A 31 -5.18 8.00 10.62
CA GLU A 31 -5.91 9.26 10.65
C GLU A 31 -6.85 9.42 9.46
N GLY A 32 -7.46 8.32 9.06
CA GLY A 32 -8.46 8.36 8.00
C GLY A 32 -7.91 8.40 6.59
N ARG A 33 -6.60 8.19 6.41
CA ARG A 33 -6.02 8.21 5.07
C ARG A 33 -4.93 7.15 4.93
N PRO A 34 -4.72 6.66 3.70
CA PRO A 34 -3.65 5.70 3.46
C PRO A 34 -2.30 6.41 3.46
N PRO A 35 -1.21 5.66 3.64
CA PRO A 35 0.12 6.26 3.62
C PRO A 35 0.44 6.90 2.28
N LYS A 36 1.19 7.98 2.31
CA LYS A 36 1.61 8.64 1.08
C LYS A 36 2.62 7.82 0.30
N THR A 37 3.45 7.07 1.01
CA THR A 37 4.45 6.20 0.39
C THR A 37 4.41 4.84 1.06
N LEU A 38 4.77 3.82 0.29
CA LEU A 38 4.88 2.45 0.79
C LEU A 38 6.20 1.86 0.32
N ASP A 39 6.91 1.21 1.24
CA ASP A 39 8.12 0.46 0.90
C ASP A 39 7.73 -1.00 0.96
N VAL A 40 7.80 -1.68 -0.18
CA VAL A 40 7.30 -3.05 -0.31
C VAL A 40 8.44 -3.94 -0.80
N PRO A 41 8.68 -5.06 -0.13
CA PRO A 41 9.73 -5.97 -0.59
C PRO A 41 9.33 -6.65 -1.91
N ALA A 42 10.27 -6.74 -2.81
CA ALA A 42 10.09 -7.44 -4.06
C ALA A 42 10.62 -8.86 -3.92
N GLU A 43 10.28 -9.70 -4.90
CA GLU A 43 10.66 -11.12 -4.84
C GLU A 43 12.16 -11.32 -4.86
N ASP A 44 12.90 -10.42 -5.48
CA ASP A 44 14.34 -10.55 -5.59
C ASP A 44 15.10 -10.05 -4.36
N GLY A 45 14.37 -9.67 -3.33
CA GLY A 45 14.98 -9.19 -2.09
C GLY A 45 15.19 -7.69 -2.03
N SER A 46 14.89 -6.99 -3.11
CA SER A 46 15.00 -5.52 -3.09
C SER A 46 13.73 -4.93 -2.50
N THR A 47 13.77 -3.63 -2.25
CA THR A 47 12.62 -2.90 -1.74
C THR A 47 12.20 -1.87 -2.78
N CYS A 48 10.91 -1.83 -3.04
CA CYS A 48 10.34 -0.90 -4.01
C CYS A 48 9.55 0.17 -3.27
N ARG A 49 9.79 1.41 -3.60
CA ARG A 49 9.05 2.52 -2.99
C ARG A 49 7.97 2.99 -3.95
N TYR A 50 6.75 3.02 -3.45
CA TYR A 50 5.59 3.46 -4.22
C TYR A 50 4.97 4.66 -3.54
N CYS A 51 4.32 5.52 -4.31
CA CYS A 51 3.61 6.65 -3.74
C CYS A 51 2.13 6.57 -4.11
N LEU A 52 1.32 7.17 -3.26
CA LEU A 52 -0.12 7.21 -3.45
C LEU A 52 -0.43 8.06 -4.67
N ALA A 53 -1.08 7.45 -5.66
CA ALA A 53 -1.45 8.13 -6.88
C ALA A 53 -2.92 8.54 -6.85
N GLU A 54 -3.78 7.65 -6.36
CA GLU A 54 -5.21 7.92 -6.40
C GLU A 54 -5.89 7.20 -5.25
N TRP A 55 -6.81 7.86 -4.61
CA TRP A 55 -7.52 7.29 -3.47
C TRP A 55 -8.88 7.96 -3.35
N VAL A 56 -9.90 7.12 -3.23
CA VAL A 56 -11.26 7.60 -3.02
C VAL A 56 -11.61 7.38 -1.56
N GLN A 57 -11.96 8.44 -0.87
CA GLN A 57 -12.17 8.42 0.57
C GLN A 57 -13.21 7.39 1.01
N THR A 58 -14.20 7.14 0.19
CA THR A 58 -15.24 6.18 0.52
C THR A 58 -14.92 4.77 0.03
N GLY A 59 -13.81 4.61 -0.67
CA GLY A 59 -13.43 3.31 -1.19
C GLY A 59 -12.56 2.53 -0.23
N HIS A 60 -12.35 1.28 -0.56
CA HIS A 60 -11.51 0.38 0.23
C HIS A 60 -10.20 0.07 -0.46
N SER A 61 -9.86 0.81 -1.50
CA SER A 61 -8.62 0.59 -2.24
C SER A 61 -7.99 1.92 -2.62
N ALA A 62 -6.68 1.88 -2.81
CA ALA A 62 -5.91 3.03 -3.24
C ALA A 62 -4.96 2.57 -4.32
N ALA A 63 -4.71 3.41 -5.31
CA ALA A 63 -3.78 3.11 -6.39
C ALA A 63 -2.45 3.76 -6.08
N TYR A 64 -1.38 2.99 -6.23
CA TYR A 64 -0.03 3.46 -5.99
C TYR A 64 0.80 3.34 -7.26
N THR A 65 1.72 4.24 -7.43
CA THR A 65 2.61 4.26 -8.59
C THR A 65 4.06 4.13 -8.12
N PHE A 66 4.87 3.47 -8.93
CA PHE A 66 6.27 3.20 -8.59
C PHE A 66 7.09 4.48 -8.62
N LEU A 67 7.90 4.67 -7.59
CA LEU A 67 8.83 5.78 -7.53
C LEU A 67 10.23 5.33 -7.90
N TYR A 68 10.81 4.43 -7.12
CA TYR A 68 12.17 3.93 -7.36
C TYR A 68 12.45 2.77 -6.42
N GLY A 69 13.48 2.03 -6.73
CA GLY A 69 13.97 0.99 -5.83
C GLY A 69 14.81 1.61 -4.72
N VAL A 70 14.70 1.03 -3.57
CA VAL A 70 15.43 1.51 -2.39
C VAL A 70 16.62 0.60 -2.11
#